data_f550caeb65b3ac147c84146e15a479d5
#
_entry.id   f550caeb65b3ac147c84146e15a479d5
#
_cell.length_a   1.000
_cell.length_b   1.000
_cell.length_c   1.000
_cell.angle_alpha   90.00
_cell.angle_beta   90.00
_cell.angle_gamma   90.00
#
_symmetry.space_group_name_H-M   'P 1'
#
loop_
_entity.id
_entity.type
_entity.pdbx_description
1 polymer ?
#
loop_
_entity_poly.entity_id
_entity_poly.type
_entity_poly.pdbx_seq_one_letter_code
_entity_poly.pdbx_strand_id
1 'polypeptide(L)'
;MPSEDDWSWKFAPRAADQFDSLDPHVQDRIISKLDEVIESEWREPGEFLEPLTGGPFSKLRIGQYRLACTLDRSTSVLEVHRIEHRSGAYTADDD
;
A
#
# COMPACT_ATOMS: atom_id res chain seq x y z
N MET A 1 -15.63 -17.80 -9.56
CA MET A 1 -16.51 -16.73 -9.31
C MET A 1 -16.00 -15.87 -8.19
N PRO A 2 -15.90 -14.58 -8.39
CA PRO A 2 -15.36 -13.76 -7.32
C PRO A 2 -16.39 -13.67 -6.21
N SER A 3 -15.89 -13.65 -5.00
CA SER A 3 -16.78 -13.51 -3.88
C SER A 3 -16.93 -12.03 -3.65
N GLU A 4 -17.93 -11.68 -2.89
CA GLU A 4 -18.11 -10.29 -2.61
C GLU A 4 -17.00 -9.78 -1.74
N ASP A 5 -16.17 -10.66 -1.22
CA ASP A 5 -15.06 -10.24 -0.39
C ASP A 5 -13.76 -10.14 -1.15
N ASP A 6 -13.80 -10.35 -2.46
CA ASP A 6 -12.58 -10.26 -3.23
C ASP A 6 -12.12 -8.82 -3.28
N TRP A 7 -10.88 -8.62 -2.93
CA TRP A 7 -10.27 -7.30 -2.92
C TRP A 7 -9.32 -7.12 -4.08
N SER A 8 -9.13 -5.88 -4.49
CA SER A 8 -8.10 -5.54 -5.47
C SER A 8 -7.34 -4.32 -4.94
N TRP A 9 -6.25 -3.99 -5.58
CA TRP A 9 -5.49 -2.82 -5.17
C TRP A 9 -5.10 -2.01 -6.39
N LYS A 10 -4.83 -0.74 -6.16
CA LYS A 10 -4.39 0.15 -7.24
C LYS A 10 -3.55 1.26 -6.65
N PHE A 11 -2.82 1.96 -7.51
CA PHE A 11 -2.06 3.12 -7.10
C PHE A 11 -2.79 4.38 -7.53
N ALA A 12 -2.84 5.37 -6.63
CA ALA A 12 -3.23 6.71 -7.02
C ALA A 12 -2.10 7.29 -7.88
N PRO A 13 -2.37 8.33 -8.66
CA PRO A 13 -1.34 8.84 -9.59
C PRO A 13 -0.01 9.15 -8.96
N ARG A 14 -0.01 9.76 -7.78
CA ARG A 14 1.24 10.07 -7.12
C ARG A 14 2.02 8.82 -6.76
N ALA A 15 1.32 7.82 -6.25
CA ALA A 15 1.98 6.57 -5.86
C ALA A 15 2.49 5.84 -7.09
N ALA A 16 1.77 5.91 -8.19
CA ALA A 16 2.22 5.28 -9.41
C ALA A 16 3.52 5.90 -9.89
N ASP A 17 3.63 7.22 -9.81
CA ASP A 17 4.87 7.89 -10.20
C ASP A 17 6.01 7.50 -9.28
N GLN A 18 5.74 7.43 -7.99
CA GLN A 18 6.78 7.02 -7.05
C GLN A 18 7.21 5.59 -7.29
N PHE A 19 6.26 4.73 -7.59
CA PHE A 19 6.56 3.33 -7.84
C PHE A 19 7.46 3.16 -9.05
N ASP A 20 7.21 3.95 -10.10
CA ASP A 20 8.00 3.84 -11.31
C ASP A 20 9.48 4.16 -11.09
N SER A 21 9.79 4.93 -10.08
CA SER A 21 11.19 5.30 -9.84
C SER A 21 11.91 4.33 -8.91
N LEU A 22 11.24 3.29 -8.45
CA LEU A 22 11.87 2.34 -7.53
C LEU A 22 12.62 1.26 -8.29
N ASP A 23 13.59 0.65 -7.62
CA ASP A 23 14.30 -0.47 -8.21
C ASP A 23 13.35 -1.62 -8.50
N PRO A 24 13.59 -2.39 -9.55
CA PRO A 24 12.69 -3.49 -9.89
C PRO A 24 12.46 -4.48 -8.76
N HIS A 25 13.48 -4.81 -7.98
CA HIS A 25 13.25 -5.78 -6.91
C HIS A 25 12.41 -5.19 -5.79
N VAL A 26 12.45 -3.87 -5.60
CA VAL A 26 11.59 -3.22 -4.63
C VAL A 26 10.16 -3.22 -5.16
N GLN A 27 10.02 -2.95 -6.45
CA GLN A 27 8.70 -2.99 -7.07
C GLN A 27 8.07 -4.37 -6.91
N ASP A 28 8.87 -5.42 -7.13
CA ASP A 28 8.37 -6.78 -6.97
C ASP A 28 7.94 -7.06 -5.55
N ARG A 29 8.69 -6.57 -4.58
CA ARG A 29 8.33 -6.78 -3.18
C ARG A 29 7.03 -6.08 -2.82
N ILE A 30 6.83 -4.88 -3.35
CA ILE A 30 5.61 -4.13 -3.07
C ILE A 30 4.41 -4.84 -3.69
N ILE A 31 4.54 -5.27 -4.94
CA ILE A 31 3.45 -5.97 -5.60
C ILE A 31 3.13 -7.27 -4.88
N SER A 32 4.16 -8.03 -4.51
CA SER A 32 3.95 -9.29 -3.82
C SER A 32 3.23 -9.09 -2.50
N LYS A 33 3.60 -8.04 -1.78
CA LYS A 33 2.94 -7.79 -0.50
C LYS A 33 1.50 -7.33 -0.68
N LEU A 34 1.25 -6.49 -1.67
CA LEU A 34 -0.11 -6.06 -1.94
C LEU A 34 -0.98 -7.23 -2.34
N ASP A 35 -0.44 -8.12 -3.17
CA ASP A 35 -1.19 -9.31 -3.54
C ASP A 35 -1.46 -10.20 -2.32
N GLU A 36 -0.48 -10.33 -1.45
CA GLU A 36 -0.65 -11.13 -0.23
C GLU A 36 -1.77 -10.54 0.64
N VAL A 37 -1.80 -9.22 0.75
CA VAL A 37 -2.78 -8.57 1.60
C VAL A 37 -4.20 -8.80 1.08
N ILE A 38 -4.39 -8.69 -0.22
CA ILE A 38 -5.75 -8.81 -0.74
C ILE A 38 -6.17 -10.25 -0.95
N GLU A 39 -5.22 -11.18 -1.01
CA GLU A 39 -5.56 -12.59 -1.26
C GLU A 39 -5.63 -13.44 -0.01
N SER A 40 -5.35 -12.86 1.13
CA SER A 40 -5.35 -13.63 2.37
C SER A 40 -6.74 -14.18 2.68
N GLU A 41 -6.81 -15.47 2.95
CA GLU A 41 -8.08 -16.07 3.33
C GLU A 41 -8.34 -15.94 4.82
N TRP A 42 -7.31 -15.59 5.57
CA TRP A 42 -7.40 -15.63 7.04
C TRP A 42 -7.52 -14.25 7.66
N ARG A 43 -7.15 -13.21 6.94
CA ARG A 43 -7.14 -11.86 7.48
C ARG A 43 -7.68 -10.89 6.44
N GLU A 44 -8.48 -9.95 6.91
CA GLU A 44 -8.96 -8.91 6.01
C GLU A 44 -7.83 -7.93 5.72
N PRO A 45 -7.87 -7.25 4.59
CA PRO A 45 -6.81 -6.30 4.26
C PRO A 45 -6.54 -5.29 5.37
N GLY A 46 -7.57 -4.85 6.07
CA GLY A 46 -7.36 -3.88 7.14
C GLY A 46 -6.51 -4.39 8.27
N GLU A 47 -6.43 -5.70 8.44
CA GLU A 47 -5.63 -6.24 9.52
C GLU A 47 -4.15 -6.19 9.23
N PHE A 48 -3.76 -5.94 7.99
CA PHE A 48 -2.36 -5.77 7.64
C PHE A 48 -1.90 -4.33 7.79
N LEU A 49 -2.83 -3.42 8.04
CA LEU A 49 -2.56 -2.00 8.04
C LEU A 49 -2.67 -1.41 9.43
N GLU A 50 -1.93 -0.33 9.66
CA GLU A 50 -1.99 0.40 10.92
C GLU A 50 -2.55 1.78 10.64
N PRO A 51 -3.54 2.23 11.41
CA PRO A 51 -4.08 3.57 11.18
C PRO A 51 -3.02 4.63 11.40
N LEU A 52 -3.06 5.66 10.57
CA LEU A 52 -2.17 6.80 10.75
C LEU A 52 -2.94 7.88 11.49
N THR A 53 -2.25 8.50 12.42
CA THR A 53 -2.86 9.52 13.26
C THR A 53 -3.29 10.72 12.42
N GLY A 54 -4.48 11.16 12.64
CA GLY A 54 -4.90 12.42 12.08
C GLY A 54 -5.44 12.38 10.67
N GLY A 55 -5.76 11.20 10.16
CA GLY A 55 -6.29 11.17 8.81
C GLY A 55 -6.93 9.86 8.46
N PRO A 56 -7.44 9.76 7.25
CA PRO A 56 -8.11 8.54 6.80
C PRO A 56 -7.16 7.46 6.33
N PHE A 57 -5.87 7.73 6.33
CA PHE A 57 -4.93 6.78 5.77
C PHE A 57 -4.49 5.75 6.79
N SER A 58 -4.15 4.58 6.27
CA SER A 58 -3.54 3.53 7.07
C SER A 58 -2.19 3.20 6.45
N LYS A 59 -1.30 2.64 7.24
CA LYS A 59 0.06 2.38 6.81
C LYS A 59 0.27 0.90 6.59
N LEU A 60 0.86 0.57 5.45
CA LEU A 60 1.30 -0.79 5.18
C LEU A 60 2.82 -0.76 5.12
N ARG A 61 3.46 -1.51 5.99
CA ARG A 61 4.91 -1.52 6.04
C ARG A 61 5.44 -2.68 5.20
N ILE A 62 6.38 -2.37 4.31
CA ILE A 62 7.01 -3.38 3.47
C ILE A 62 8.50 -3.13 3.53
N GLY A 63 9.22 -3.92 4.32
CA GLY A 63 10.65 -3.70 4.51
C GLY A 63 10.90 -2.31 5.04
N GLN A 64 11.63 -1.52 4.29
CA GLN A 64 11.95 -0.15 4.71
C GLN A 64 11.01 0.87 4.09
N TYR A 65 9.94 0.42 3.46
CA TYR A 65 9.00 1.32 2.84
C TYR A 65 7.68 1.33 3.59
N ARG A 66 6.98 2.44 3.49
CA ARG A 66 5.66 2.58 4.07
C ARG A 66 4.73 3.09 2.99
N LEU A 67 3.60 2.45 2.87
CA LEU A 67 2.60 2.86 1.91
C LEU A 67 1.41 3.45 2.65
N ALA A 68 1.01 4.64 2.27
CA ALA A 68 -0.18 5.27 2.84
C ALA A 68 -1.35 4.81 1.98
N CYS A 69 -2.28 4.12 2.59
CA CYS A 69 -3.36 3.46 1.86
C CYS A 69 -4.72 3.81 2.41
N THR A 70 -5.73 3.69 1.57
CA THR A 70 -7.11 3.72 2.04
C THR A 70 -7.79 2.44 1.62
N LEU A 71 -8.80 2.06 2.38
CA LEU A 71 -9.60 0.89 2.07
C LEU A 71 -11.01 1.34 1.80
N ASP A 72 -11.52 1.04 0.61
CA ASP A 72 -12.89 1.32 0.27
C ASP A 72 -13.65 0.01 0.36
N ARG A 73 -14.39 -0.17 1.43
CA ARG A 73 -15.06 -1.44 1.64
C ARG A 73 -16.27 -1.62 0.76
N SER A 74 -16.80 -0.54 0.23
CA SER A 74 -17.95 -0.67 -0.66
C SER A 74 -17.55 -1.21 -2.01
N THR A 75 -16.31 -0.95 -2.44
CA THR A 75 -15.83 -1.46 -3.72
C THR A 75 -14.75 -2.52 -3.53
N SER A 76 -14.34 -2.76 -2.31
CA SER A 76 -13.28 -3.73 -1.98
C SER A 76 -11.98 -3.39 -2.70
N VAL A 77 -11.58 -2.13 -2.61
CA VAL A 77 -10.35 -1.65 -3.24
C VAL A 77 -9.42 -1.07 -2.19
N LEU A 78 -8.17 -1.49 -2.23
CA LEU A 78 -7.11 -0.90 -1.43
C LEU A 78 -6.37 0.05 -2.36
N GLU A 79 -6.37 1.33 -2.03
CA GLU A 79 -5.70 2.30 -2.88
C GLU A 79 -4.44 2.82 -2.20
N VAL A 80 -3.32 2.75 -2.89
CA VAL A 80 -2.04 3.24 -2.37
C VAL A 80 -1.89 4.67 -2.85
N HIS A 81 -1.80 5.59 -1.91
CA HIS A 81 -1.73 7.02 -2.23
C HIS A 81 -0.31 7.54 -2.22
N ARG A 82 0.57 6.92 -1.44
CA ARG A 82 1.92 7.42 -1.32
C ARG A 82 2.86 6.30 -0.90
N ILE A 83 4.07 6.32 -1.42
CA ILE A 83 5.10 5.35 -1.06
C ILE A 83 6.25 6.14 -0.47
N GLU A 84 6.66 5.79 0.75
CA GLU A 84 7.72 6.50 1.46
C GLU A 84 8.77 5.53 1.94
N HIS A 85 10.02 5.92 1.84
CA HIS A 85 11.10 5.15 2.42
C HIS A 85 11.23 5.58 3.88
N ARG A 86 11.36 4.61 4.77
CA ARG A 86 11.28 4.92 6.19
C ARG A 86 12.35 5.89 6.65
N SER A 87 13.52 5.89 6.03
CA SER A 87 14.58 6.72 6.55
C SER A 87 14.87 7.91 5.69
N GLY A 88 14.50 7.88 4.47
CA GLY A 88 14.97 8.91 3.63
C GLY A 88 13.98 9.66 2.87
N ALA A 89 12.85 9.11 2.78
CA ALA A 89 11.93 9.70 1.92
C ALA A 89 11.67 11.08 2.29
N TYR A 90 11.66 11.30 3.53
CA TYR A 90 11.29 12.54 3.90
C TYR A 90 12.40 13.41 3.81
N THR A 91 13.50 12.90 4.09
CA THR A 91 14.55 13.76 4.15
C THR A 91 15.07 13.95 2.83
N ALA A 92 14.86 13.06 2.06
CA ALA A 92 15.38 13.17 0.78
C ALA A 92 15.02 14.38 0.24
N ASP A 93 14.15 14.66 0.72
CA ASP A 93 13.72 15.67 0.32
C ASP A 93 14.47 16.58 0.85
N ASP A 94 15.02 16.36 1.59
CA ASP A 94 15.61 17.21 2.08
C ASP A 94 16.80 17.10 1.83
N ASP A 95 16.98 16.72 1.36
CA ASP A 95 17.84 16.72 1.12
C ASP A 95 18.18 17.08 0.85
#